data_be62e5c25c0e44c68dab47149b2c62e4
#
_entry.id   be62e5c25c0e44c68dab47149b2c62e4
#
_cell.length_a   1.000
_cell.length_b   1.000
_cell.length_c   1.000
_cell.angle_alpha   90.00
_cell.angle_beta   90.00
_cell.angle_gamma   90.00
#
_symmetry.space_group_name_H-M   'P 1'
#
loop_
_entity.id
_entity.type
_entity.pdbx_description
1 polymer ?
#
loop_
_entity_poly.entity_id
_entity_poly.type
_entity_poly.pdbx_seq_one_letter_code
_entity_poly.pdbx_strand_id
1 'polypeptide(L)'
;EIVRAIPLLVLILWIYYGLPIMTGISFSPFVSGIIALSISESAFQAEIFRAGINSIKKAQWEAGSSLGLSFFKRLRLVILPQAIKNILPALGNQFVYVLKMSSLVSIIGIGDLTRKANELVVTTYRPLEIYTFLILEYLILILIVSFLVRKLERKLMQDSNN
;
A
#
# COMPACT_ATOMS: atom_id res chain seq x y z
N GLU A 1 -8.83 -13.14 2.76
CA GLU A 1 -9.42 -13.15 1.40
C GLU A 1 -10.65 -12.23 1.27
N ILE A 2 -11.57 -12.23 2.24
CA ILE A 2 -12.81 -11.42 2.19
C ILE A 2 -12.49 -9.92 1.97
N VAL A 3 -11.60 -9.35 2.76
CA VAL A 3 -11.25 -7.91 2.66
C VAL A 3 -10.66 -7.56 1.30
N ARG A 4 -9.85 -8.45 0.71
CA ARG A 4 -9.26 -8.23 -0.63
C ARG A 4 -10.27 -8.32 -1.78
N ALA A 5 -11.39 -8.98 -1.56
CA ALA A 5 -12.46 -9.08 -2.54
C ALA A 5 -13.35 -7.81 -2.60
N ILE A 6 -13.28 -6.94 -1.59
CA ILE A 6 -14.06 -5.70 -1.56
C ILE A 6 -13.35 -4.63 -2.40
N PRO A 7 -13.99 -4.05 -3.44
CA PRO A 7 -13.43 -2.93 -4.17
C PRO A 7 -13.20 -1.73 -3.25
N LEU A 8 -11.98 -1.14 -3.29
CA LEU A 8 -11.62 -0.04 -2.41
C LEU A 8 -12.59 1.15 -2.50
N LEU A 9 -13.03 1.50 -3.71
CA LEU A 9 -14.02 2.57 -3.91
C LEU A 9 -15.32 2.32 -3.11
N VAL A 10 -15.82 1.08 -3.16
CA VAL A 10 -17.04 0.70 -2.42
C VAL A 10 -16.80 0.77 -0.92
N LEU A 11 -15.63 0.34 -0.45
CA LEU A 11 -15.26 0.42 0.97
C LEU A 11 -15.17 1.86 1.46
N ILE A 12 -14.59 2.78 0.66
CA ILE A 12 -14.54 4.21 0.97
C ILE A 12 -15.95 4.79 1.13
N LEU A 13 -16.83 4.50 0.16
CA LEU A 13 -18.22 4.98 0.20
C LEU A 13 -19.01 4.40 1.38
N TRP A 14 -18.78 3.12 1.67
CA TRP A 14 -19.47 2.46 2.79
C TRP A 14 -19.04 3.03 4.15
N ILE A 15 -17.74 3.27 4.36
CA ILE A 15 -17.23 3.85 5.60
C ILE A 15 -17.70 5.30 5.77
N TYR A 16 -17.74 6.07 4.69
CA TYR A 16 -18.09 7.48 4.77
C TYR A 16 -19.59 7.74 4.86
N TYR A 17 -20.42 7.00 4.11
CA TYR A 17 -21.87 7.20 4.08
C TYR A 17 -22.64 6.11 4.83
N GLY A 18 -22.26 4.85 4.71
CA GLY A 18 -23.00 3.72 5.27
C GLY A 18 -22.79 3.54 6.76
N LEU A 19 -21.55 3.59 7.23
CA LEU A 19 -21.23 3.37 8.65
C LEU A 19 -21.93 4.36 9.59
N PRO A 20 -22.00 5.67 9.29
CA PRO A 20 -22.76 6.63 10.12
C PRO A 20 -24.23 6.29 10.27
N ILE A 21 -24.87 5.79 9.23
CA ILE A 21 -26.29 5.41 9.26
C ILE A 21 -26.51 4.24 10.23
N MET A 22 -25.58 3.28 10.28
CA MET A 22 -25.71 2.10 11.13
C MET A 22 -25.34 2.34 12.58
N THR A 23 -24.33 3.19 12.83
CA THR A 23 -23.71 3.33 14.14
C THR A 23 -23.96 4.68 14.81
N GLY A 24 -24.42 5.68 14.06
CA GLY A 24 -24.50 7.07 14.50
C GLY A 24 -23.14 7.78 14.60
N ILE A 25 -22.02 7.09 14.26
CA ILE A 25 -20.65 7.63 14.34
C ILE A 25 -20.25 8.13 12.96
N SER A 26 -20.04 9.43 12.81
CA SER A 26 -19.54 10.05 11.58
C SER A 26 -18.05 10.38 11.68
N PHE A 27 -17.33 10.13 10.63
CA PHE A 27 -15.92 10.50 10.49
C PHE A 27 -15.76 11.61 9.44
N SER A 28 -14.72 12.42 9.60
CA SER A 28 -14.35 13.36 8.53
C SER A 28 -13.95 12.58 7.25
N PRO A 29 -14.05 13.21 6.06
CA PRO A 29 -13.62 12.56 4.81
C PRO A 29 -12.19 12.00 4.91
N PHE A 30 -11.27 12.76 5.52
CA PHE A 30 -9.89 12.36 5.68
C PHE A 30 -9.73 11.10 6.54
N VAL A 31 -10.41 11.05 7.69
CA VAL A 31 -10.38 9.87 8.58
C VAL A 31 -11.02 8.66 7.91
N SER A 32 -12.14 8.84 7.21
CA SER A 32 -12.79 7.77 6.45
C SER A 32 -11.89 7.19 5.36
N GLY A 33 -11.19 8.06 4.64
CA GLY A 33 -10.21 7.65 3.63
C GLY A 33 -9.04 6.84 4.23
N ILE A 34 -8.48 7.30 5.37
CA ILE A 34 -7.43 6.57 6.08
C ILE A 34 -7.92 5.20 6.53
N ILE A 35 -9.10 5.10 7.13
CA ILE A 35 -9.65 3.82 7.61
C ILE A 35 -9.85 2.86 6.43
N ALA A 36 -10.47 3.33 5.33
CA ALA A 36 -10.72 2.50 4.16
C ALA A 36 -9.43 1.97 3.53
N LEU A 37 -8.46 2.85 3.29
CA LEU A 37 -7.15 2.49 2.75
C LEU A 37 -6.42 1.53 3.70
N SER A 38 -6.40 1.80 5.01
CA SER A 38 -5.72 0.95 5.99
C SER A 38 -6.31 -0.45 6.05
N ILE A 39 -7.64 -0.59 6.05
CA ILE A 39 -8.32 -1.89 6.04
C ILE A 39 -7.97 -2.66 4.77
N SER A 40 -8.13 -2.03 3.61
CA SER A 40 -7.81 -2.65 2.32
C SER A 40 -6.34 -3.08 2.25
N GLU A 41 -5.43 -2.19 2.59
CA GLU A 41 -3.99 -2.43 2.49
C GLU A 41 -3.46 -3.44 3.51
N SER A 42 -4.03 -3.49 4.71
CA SER A 42 -3.62 -4.45 5.74
C SER A 42 -3.67 -5.90 5.25
N ALA A 43 -4.68 -6.23 4.46
CA ALA A 43 -4.84 -7.57 3.91
C ALA A 43 -3.81 -7.91 2.83
N PHE A 44 -3.43 -6.93 1.98
CA PHE A 44 -2.37 -7.11 0.99
C PHE A 44 -1.00 -7.20 1.66
N GLN A 45 -0.73 -6.35 2.64
CA GLN A 45 0.52 -6.37 3.37
C GLN A 45 0.72 -7.68 4.14
N ALA A 46 -0.32 -8.18 4.79
CA ALA A 46 -0.26 -9.48 5.46
C ALA A 46 0.15 -10.61 4.51
N GLU A 47 -0.33 -10.58 3.26
CA GLU A 47 0.05 -11.58 2.26
C GLU A 47 1.50 -11.39 1.76
N ILE A 48 1.96 -10.16 1.60
CA ILE A 48 3.36 -9.87 1.27
C ILE A 48 4.30 -10.42 2.35
N PHE A 49 3.99 -10.20 3.63
CA PHE A 49 4.78 -10.75 4.73
C PHE A 49 4.73 -12.27 4.76
N ARG A 50 3.56 -12.86 4.59
CA ARG A 50 3.39 -14.32 4.53
C ARG A 50 4.22 -14.93 3.39
N ALA A 51 4.10 -14.37 2.19
CA ALA A 51 4.83 -14.84 1.02
C ALA A 51 6.36 -14.72 1.22
N GLY A 52 6.82 -13.60 1.79
CA GLY A 52 8.24 -13.39 2.07
C GLY A 52 8.80 -14.39 3.08
N ILE A 53 8.08 -14.71 4.15
CA ILE A 53 8.50 -15.73 5.12
C ILE A 53 8.50 -17.13 4.49
N ASN A 54 7.45 -17.44 3.72
CA ASN A 54 7.31 -18.74 3.07
C ASN A 54 8.31 -18.96 1.92
N SER A 55 8.89 -17.88 1.37
CA SER A 55 9.93 -17.96 0.33
C SER A 55 11.26 -18.51 0.85
N ILE A 56 11.46 -18.54 2.17
CA ILE A 56 12.69 -19.05 2.77
C ILE A 56 12.73 -20.59 2.68
N LYS A 57 13.80 -21.08 2.07
CA LYS A 57 13.97 -22.53 1.84
C LYS A 57 13.89 -23.32 3.14
N LYS A 58 13.23 -24.48 3.10
CA LYS A 58 13.09 -25.39 4.23
C LYS A 58 14.44 -25.75 4.85
N ALA A 59 15.49 -25.90 4.03
CA ALA A 59 16.86 -26.15 4.50
C ALA A 59 17.38 -25.11 5.50
N GLN A 60 16.98 -23.84 5.39
CA GLN A 60 17.36 -22.80 6.35
C GLN A 60 16.69 -23.03 7.73
N TRP A 61 15.45 -23.49 7.73
CA TRP A 61 14.72 -23.86 8.92
C TRP A 61 15.33 -25.10 9.60
N GLU A 62 15.74 -26.09 8.80
CA GLU A 62 16.36 -27.33 9.24
C GLU A 62 17.78 -27.08 9.80
N ALA A 63 18.57 -26.28 9.10
CA ALA A 63 19.91 -25.90 9.56
C ALA A 63 19.87 -25.18 10.93
N GLY A 64 18.94 -24.23 11.11
CA GLY A 64 18.75 -23.59 12.41
C GLY A 64 18.28 -24.55 13.50
N SER A 65 17.53 -25.60 13.16
CA SER A 65 17.14 -26.66 14.10
C SER A 65 18.33 -27.51 14.50
N SER A 66 19.18 -27.89 13.55
CA SER A 66 20.39 -28.71 13.78
C SER A 66 21.41 -28.00 14.69
N LEU A 67 21.39 -26.64 14.68
CA LEU A 67 22.19 -25.82 15.62
C LEU A 67 21.54 -25.68 17.01
N GLY A 68 20.44 -26.38 17.30
CA GLY A 68 19.76 -26.31 18.59
C GLY A 68 19.02 -25.00 18.85
N LEU A 69 18.77 -24.16 17.82
CA LEU A 69 18.05 -22.92 17.99
C LEU A 69 16.57 -23.18 18.25
N SER A 70 16.02 -22.55 19.30
CA SER A 70 14.58 -22.52 19.54
C SER A 70 13.84 -21.82 18.37
N PHE A 71 12.54 -22.08 18.22
CA PHE A 71 11.73 -21.49 17.14
C PHE A 71 11.88 -19.97 17.02
N PHE A 72 11.80 -19.23 18.13
CA PHE A 72 11.93 -17.77 18.14
C PHE A 72 13.34 -17.28 17.77
N LYS A 73 14.39 -17.98 18.27
CA LYS A 73 15.77 -17.64 17.90
C LYS A 73 16.01 -17.90 16.41
N ARG A 74 15.54 -19.02 15.88
CA ARG A 74 15.61 -19.38 14.46
C ARG A 74 14.89 -18.37 13.60
N LEU A 75 13.64 -18.01 13.96
CA LEU A 75 12.86 -17.01 13.26
C LEU A 75 13.60 -15.67 13.22
N ARG A 76 14.09 -15.19 14.38
CA ARG A 76 14.71 -13.87 14.50
C ARG A 76 16.10 -13.79 13.86
N LEU A 77 16.95 -14.82 14.02
CA LEU A 77 18.35 -14.77 13.62
C LEU A 77 18.61 -15.32 12.22
N VAL A 78 17.76 -16.21 11.70
CA VAL A 78 17.98 -16.88 10.42
C VAL A 78 16.94 -16.49 9.39
N ILE A 79 15.66 -16.58 9.74
CA ILE A 79 14.56 -16.48 8.78
C ILE A 79 14.19 -15.03 8.49
N LEU A 80 13.92 -14.21 9.52
CA LEU A 80 13.49 -12.82 9.34
C LEU A 80 14.50 -11.96 8.55
N PRO A 81 15.82 -12.01 8.80
CA PRO A 81 16.77 -11.23 8.01
C PRO A 81 16.73 -11.55 6.51
N GLN A 82 16.53 -12.83 6.17
CA GLN A 82 16.38 -13.26 4.78
C GLN A 82 15.01 -12.90 4.21
N ALA A 83 13.94 -13.11 4.99
CA ALA A 83 12.57 -12.80 4.58
C ALA A 83 12.39 -11.30 4.30
N ILE A 84 12.96 -10.42 5.13
CA ILE A 84 12.90 -8.96 4.95
C ILE A 84 13.46 -8.57 3.57
N LYS A 85 14.59 -9.15 3.16
CA LYS A 85 15.18 -8.89 1.84
C LYS A 85 14.21 -9.23 0.70
N ASN A 86 13.46 -10.32 0.83
CA ASN A 86 12.47 -10.76 -0.17
C ASN A 86 11.19 -9.92 -0.12
N ILE A 87 10.83 -9.39 1.05
CA ILE A 87 9.63 -8.58 1.29
C ILE A 87 9.80 -7.14 0.78
N LEU A 88 10.99 -6.55 0.94
CA LEU A 88 11.24 -5.14 0.64
C LEU A 88 10.80 -4.70 -0.76
N PRO A 89 11.12 -5.40 -1.86
CA PRO A 89 10.68 -5.00 -3.20
C PRO A 89 9.16 -5.05 -3.35
N ALA A 90 8.51 -6.03 -2.73
CA ALA A 90 7.05 -6.13 -2.77
C ALA A 90 6.37 -5.00 -1.99
N LEU A 91 6.94 -4.60 -0.83
CA LEU A 91 6.46 -3.45 -0.06
C LEU A 91 6.65 -2.14 -0.83
N GLY A 92 7.78 -1.97 -1.52
CA GLY A 92 8.02 -0.80 -2.36
C GLY A 92 7.00 -0.67 -3.48
N ASN A 93 6.70 -1.77 -4.19
CA ASN A 93 5.67 -1.79 -5.20
C ASN A 93 4.28 -1.53 -4.62
N GLN A 94 3.96 -2.08 -3.44
CA GLN A 94 2.69 -1.83 -2.76
C GLN A 94 2.55 -0.36 -2.36
N PHE A 95 3.61 0.28 -1.89
CA PHE A 95 3.59 1.70 -1.57
C PHE A 95 3.23 2.56 -2.79
N VAL A 96 3.83 2.28 -3.95
CA VAL A 96 3.48 2.96 -5.21
C VAL A 96 2.03 2.68 -5.62
N TYR A 97 1.54 1.46 -5.39
CA TYR A 97 0.15 1.10 -5.64
C TYR A 97 -0.82 1.91 -4.76
N VAL A 98 -0.57 1.99 -3.45
CA VAL A 98 -1.39 2.79 -2.50
C VAL A 98 -1.46 4.25 -2.93
N LEU A 99 -0.35 4.82 -3.38
CA LEU A 99 -0.30 6.19 -3.87
C LEU A 99 -1.27 6.41 -5.06
N LYS A 100 -1.38 5.44 -5.97
CA LYS A 100 -2.36 5.50 -7.07
C LYS A 100 -3.79 5.37 -6.54
N MET A 101 -4.02 4.43 -5.62
CA MET A 101 -5.34 4.17 -5.05
C MET A 101 -5.84 5.32 -4.18
N SER A 102 -4.94 6.14 -3.62
CA SER A 102 -5.34 7.31 -2.84
C SER A 102 -6.14 8.34 -3.66
N SER A 103 -6.02 8.35 -5.00
CA SER A 103 -6.84 9.21 -5.87
C SER A 103 -8.35 8.94 -5.75
N LEU A 104 -8.75 7.76 -5.31
CA LEU A 104 -10.16 7.39 -5.12
C LEU A 104 -10.82 8.14 -3.96
N VAL A 105 -10.04 8.67 -3.00
CA VAL A 105 -10.60 9.43 -1.87
C VAL A 105 -11.17 10.79 -2.29
N SER A 106 -10.86 11.25 -3.49
CA SER A 106 -11.45 12.45 -4.11
C SER A 106 -12.97 12.40 -4.16
N ILE A 107 -13.55 11.20 -4.24
CA ILE A 107 -15.01 10.99 -4.34
C ILE A 107 -15.76 11.42 -3.07
N ILE A 108 -15.11 11.31 -1.91
CA ILE A 108 -15.68 11.74 -0.62
C ILE A 108 -15.29 13.17 -0.24
N GLY A 109 -14.75 13.94 -1.20
CA GLY A 109 -14.51 15.37 -1.04
C GLY A 109 -13.13 15.74 -0.50
N ILE A 110 -12.18 14.81 -0.43
CA ILE A 110 -10.79 15.15 -0.08
C ILE A 110 -10.15 15.94 -1.23
N GLY A 111 -9.53 17.06 -0.90
CA GLY A 111 -8.93 17.99 -1.86
C GLY A 111 -7.57 17.51 -2.37
N ASP A 112 -7.56 16.38 -3.10
CA ASP A 112 -6.40 15.86 -3.81
C ASP A 112 -6.30 16.36 -5.26
N LEU A 113 -5.30 15.91 -6.01
CA LEU A 113 -5.10 16.27 -7.42
C LEU A 113 -6.34 15.94 -8.27
N THR A 114 -6.92 14.76 -8.06
CA THR A 114 -8.10 14.30 -8.83
C THR A 114 -9.31 15.17 -8.54
N ARG A 115 -9.53 15.54 -7.28
CA ARG A 115 -10.62 16.44 -6.88
C ARG A 115 -10.47 17.81 -7.53
N LYS A 116 -9.26 18.37 -7.50
CA LYS A 116 -8.97 19.67 -8.12
C LYS A 116 -9.16 19.65 -9.64
N ALA A 117 -8.74 18.57 -10.30
CA ALA A 117 -9.00 18.41 -11.73
C ALA A 117 -10.51 18.36 -12.03
N ASN A 118 -11.30 17.60 -11.24
CA ASN A 118 -12.75 17.53 -11.41
C ASN A 118 -13.42 18.91 -11.24
N GLU A 119 -13.01 19.70 -10.24
CA GLU A 119 -13.50 21.05 -10.02
C GLU A 119 -13.19 21.96 -11.22
N LEU A 120 -11.98 21.86 -11.79
CA LEU A 120 -11.59 22.60 -12.98
C LEU A 120 -12.39 22.17 -14.22
N VAL A 121 -12.64 20.89 -14.41
CA VAL A 121 -13.47 20.39 -15.52
C VAL A 121 -14.87 20.98 -15.46
N VAL A 122 -15.50 21.00 -14.29
CA VAL A 122 -16.84 21.56 -14.10
C VAL A 122 -16.91 23.07 -14.41
N THR A 123 -15.83 23.81 -14.07
CA THR A 123 -15.79 25.27 -14.27
C THR A 123 -15.39 25.68 -15.67
N THR A 124 -14.51 24.92 -16.33
CA THR A 124 -13.93 25.30 -17.64
C THR A 124 -14.52 24.55 -18.82
N TYR A 125 -15.23 23.45 -18.58
CA TYR A 125 -15.79 22.54 -19.61
C TYR A 125 -14.72 21.98 -20.58
N ARG A 126 -13.47 21.75 -20.10
CA ARG A 126 -12.34 21.23 -20.88
C ARG A 126 -11.80 19.91 -20.33
N PRO A 127 -12.58 18.82 -20.35
CA PRO A 127 -12.19 17.56 -19.73
C PRO A 127 -10.94 16.95 -20.37
N LEU A 128 -10.80 17.05 -21.70
CA LEU A 128 -9.67 16.43 -22.40
C LEU A 128 -8.33 17.02 -21.93
N GLU A 129 -8.22 18.33 -21.93
CA GLU A 129 -6.99 19.02 -21.55
C GLU A 129 -6.67 18.77 -20.07
N ILE A 130 -7.66 18.94 -19.18
CA ILE A 130 -7.45 18.83 -17.74
C ILE A 130 -7.08 17.40 -17.34
N TYR A 131 -7.78 16.39 -17.84
CA TYR A 131 -7.43 15.01 -17.52
C TYR A 131 -6.12 14.56 -18.16
N THR A 132 -5.73 15.14 -19.30
CA THR A 132 -4.40 14.90 -19.87
C THR A 132 -3.31 15.45 -18.95
N PHE A 133 -3.47 16.65 -18.42
CA PHE A 133 -2.55 17.20 -17.41
C PHE A 133 -2.54 16.36 -16.14
N LEU A 134 -3.68 15.94 -15.63
CA LEU A 134 -3.77 15.08 -14.46
C LEU A 134 -3.01 13.76 -14.65
N ILE A 135 -3.10 13.14 -15.82
CA ILE A 135 -2.33 11.93 -16.15
C ILE A 135 -0.83 12.23 -16.09
N LEU A 136 -0.38 13.35 -16.67
CA LEU A 136 1.03 13.73 -16.67
C LEU A 136 1.53 14.03 -15.25
N GLU A 137 0.73 14.71 -14.41
CA GLU A 137 1.07 14.99 -13.01
C GLU A 137 1.23 13.69 -12.21
N TYR A 138 0.27 12.76 -12.30
CA TYR A 138 0.40 11.44 -11.66
C TYR A 138 1.57 10.64 -12.20
N LEU A 139 1.82 10.67 -13.51
CA LEU A 139 2.96 9.99 -14.11
C LEU A 139 4.28 10.48 -13.53
N ILE A 140 4.48 11.80 -13.48
CA ILE A 140 5.69 12.42 -12.92
C ILE A 140 5.82 12.07 -11.45
N LEU A 141 4.77 12.25 -10.65
CA LEU A 141 4.75 11.94 -9.23
C LEU A 141 5.14 10.47 -8.97
N ILE A 142 4.51 9.55 -9.68
CA ILE A 142 4.75 8.12 -9.53
C ILE A 142 6.14 7.71 -9.97
N LEU A 143 6.67 8.29 -11.05
CA LEU A 143 8.05 8.03 -11.49
C LEU A 143 9.07 8.49 -10.45
N ILE A 144 8.89 9.70 -9.87
CA ILE A 144 9.75 10.21 -8.80
C ILE A 144 9.70 9.30 -7.59
N VAL A 145 8.51 8.96 -7.10
CA VAL A 145 8.34 8.09 -5.92
C VAL A 145 8.90 6.70 -6.19
N SER A 146 8.64 6.11 -7.35
CA SER A 146 9.18 4.80 -7.73
C SER A 146 10.71 4.82 -7.82
N PHE A 147 11.31 5.91 -8.29
CA PHE A 147 12.76 6.06 -8.31
C PHE A 147 13.32 6.10 -6.87
N LEU A 148 12.72 6.88 -5.99
CA LEU A 148 13.14 7.00 -4.59
C LEU A 148 13.00 5.67 -3.83
N VAL A 149 11.87 4.97 -4.02
CA VAL A 149 11.62 3.66 -3.44
C VAL A 149 12.70 2.65 -3.89
N ARG A 150 12.95 2.54 -5.20
CA ARG A 150 14.00 1.64 -5.73
C ARG A 150 15.39 1.99 -5.23
N LYS A 151 15.70 3.28 -5.03
CA LYS A 151 16.98 3.72 -4.47
C LYS A 151 17.11 3.28 -3.01
N LEU A 152 16.06 3.43 -2.21
CA LEU A 152 15.99 2.95 -0.83
C LEU A 152 16.15 1.43 -0.73
N GLU A 153 15.42 0.69 -1.55
CA GLU A 153 15.51 -0.78 -1.61
C GLU A 153 16.93 -1.26 -1.88
N ARG A 154 17.58 -0.67 -2.90
CA ARG A 154 18.98 -1.03 -3.23
C ARG A 154 19.93 -0.76 -2.07
N LYS A 155 19.80 0.37 -1.38
CA LYS A 155 20.62 0.70 -0.21
C LYS A 155 20.43 -0.31 0.91
N LEU A 156 19.19 -0.61 1.28
CA LEU A 156 18.86 -1.56 2.34
C LEU A 156 19.33 -2.99 2.03
N MET A 157 19.29 -3.41 0.76
CA MET A 157 19.82 -4.70 0.35
C MET A 157 21.36 -4.76 0.40
N GLN A 158 22.06 -3.67 0.10
CA GLN A 158 23.52 -3.61 0.17
C GLN A 158 24.04 -3.63 1.62
N ASP A 159 23.46 -2.82 2.49
CA ASP A 159 23.85 -2.73 3.92
C ASP A 159 23.63 -4.06 4.66
N SER A 160 22.77 -4.91 4.17
CA SER A 160 22.45 -6.22 4.75
C SER A 160 23.39 -7.35 4.24
N ASN A 161 24.30 -7.07 3.30
CA ASN A 161 25.29 -8.02 2.79
C ASN A 161 26.72 -7.78 3.35
N ASN A 162 26.92 -6.68 4.07
CA ASN A 162 28.11 -6.38 4.86
C ASN A 162 27.88 -6.74 6.34
#